data_fad0bef88fdc06cfeb1426a636cdddeb
#
_entry.id   fad0bef88fdc06cfeb1426a636cdddeb
#
_cell.length_a   1.000
_cell.length_b   1.000
_cell.length_c   1.000
_cell.angle_alpha   90.00
_cell.angle_beta   90.00
_cell.angle_gamma   90.00
#
_symmetry.space_group_name_H-M   'P 1'
#
loop_
_entity.id
_entity.type
_entity.pdbx_description
1 polymer ?
#
loop_
_entity_poly.entity_id
_entity_poly.type
_entity_poly.pdbx_seq_one_letter_code
_entity_poly.pdbx_strand_id
1 'polypeptide(L)'
;NVMGSYPVEVNLLGGAVVNNSMSTTGANIACISATNDGSTVVLGGVKFAGNTNKNGETINALTLSTHNVTLIPTEDTDFQDPIYINNAYGSSKDVAIRVPEGLTKLKGKLPILLAKEFVGAATISGGTGEGAYALQPSDMEKVHVVNGIDGAYYLEVNENNTAVFAEVKTNDIVVYLSGNGNDTNDGLTVKTPVKTFEKAKEILKARVDAMETIPDDANFVISLVYRIQITEDCSLNFNEFGENAKRCMVRRDATNTSGYMFDIKEANVTIENFRVDGNSKYLKSGVNASFSI
;
A
#
# COMPACT_ATOMS: atom_id res chain seq x y z
N ASN A 1 -15.23 -5.93 22.47
CA ASN A 1 -16.21 -5.51 21.48
C ASN A 1 -17.09 -4.44 22.12
N VAL A 2 -16.97 -3.21 21.65
CA VAL A 2 -17.79 -2.09 22.12
C VAL A 2 -19.03 -2.05 21.23
N MET A 3 -20.08 -2.70 21.66
CA MET A 3 -21.38 -2.77 20.97
C MET A 3 -22.47 -2.30 21.92
N GLY A 4 -23.22 -1.30 21.52
CA GLY A 4 -24.32 -0.77 22.28
C GLY A 4 -25.00 0.37 21.53
N SER A 5 -26.17 0.79 21.98
CA SER A 5 -26.92 1.91 21.39
C SER A 5 -26.47 3.27 21.94
N TYR A 6 -25.46 3.30 22.79
CA TYR A 6 -24.96 4.53 23.44
C TYR A 6 -23.46 4.70 23.21
N PRO A 7 -22.95 5.95 23.15
CA PRO A 7 -21.54 6.23 23.11
C PRO A 7 -20.80 5.62 24.30
N VAL A 8 -19.68 5.00 24.05
CA VAL A 8 -18.84 4.36 25.09
C VAL A 8 -17.43 4.90 24.98
N GLU A 9 -16.83 5.22 26.12
CA GLU A 9 -15.40 5.58 26.18
C GLU A 9 -14.62 4.40 26.76
N VAL A 10 -13.53 4.02 26.06
CA VAL A 10 -12.59 2.98 26.49
C VAL A 10 -11.20 3.59 26.54
N ASN A 11 -10.61 3.58 27.72
CA ASN A 11 -9.26 4.08 27.96
C ASN A 11 -8.29 2.91 28.21
N LEU A 12 -7.31 2.74 27.32
CA LEU A 12 -6.20 1.81 27.46
C LEU A 12 -4.91 2.62 27.62
N LEU A 13 -4.53 2.87 28.86
CA LEU A 13 -3.43 3.78 29.22
C LEU A 13 -2.21 3.01 29.73
N GLY A 14 -1.86 1.93 29.04
CA GLY A 14 -0.72 1.09 29.37
C GLY A 14 -1.01 -0.38 29.18
N GLY A 15 0.00 -1.23 29.41
CA GLY A 15 -0.10 -2.68 29.33
C GLY A 15 0.12 -3.23 27.91
N ALA A 16 -0.23 -4.51 27.75
CA ALA A 16 0.02 -5.20 26.48
C ALA A 16 -1.11 -6.18 26.13
N VAL A 17 -1.43 -6.22 24.86
CA VAL A 17 -2.31 -7.22 24.23
C VAL A 17 -1.42 -8.00 23.27
N VAL A 18 -0.86 -9.10 23.74
CA VAL A 18 0.21 -9.80 23.01
C VAL A 18 -0.01 -11.31 23.00
N ASN A 19 0.38 -11.94 21.87
CA ASN A 19 0.39 -13.40 21.71
C ASN A 19 -0.96 -14.08 21.99
N ASN A 20 -2.07 -13.39 21.70
CA ASN A 20 -3.39 -14.01 21.80
C ASN A 20 -3.71 -14.75 20.50
N SER A 21 -4.40 -15.89 20.63
CA SER A 21 -4.92 -16.62 19.47
C SER A 21 -6.45 -16.63 19.52
N MET A 22 -7.07 -16.21 18.42
CA MET A 22 -8.53 -16.23 18.29
C MET A 22 -9.00 -17.51 17.62
N SER A 23 -10.15 -18.03 18.03
CA SER A 23 -10.71 -19.29 17.51
C SER A 23 -11.33 -19.18 16.12
N THR A 24 -11.31 -18.02 15.50
CA THR A 24 -11.92 -17.75 14.19
C THR A 24 -10.87 -17.63 13.09
N THR A 25 -11.27 -17.78 11.83
CA THR A 25 -10.42 -17.77 10.65
C THR A 25 -10.57 -16.50 9.80
N GLY A 26 -11.36 -15.52 10.23
CA GLY A 26 -11.63 -14.30 9.45
C GLY A 26 -10.37 -13.42 9.29
N ALA A 27 -10.22 -12.81 8.12
CA ALA A 27 -9.05 -12.01 7.77
C ALA A 27 -9.03 -10.61 8.44
N ASN A 28 -10.19 -10.06 8.83
CA ASN A 28 -10.32 -8.70 9.35
C ASN A 28 -10.71 -8.66 10.83
N ILE A 29 -10.24 -9.64 11.58
CA ILE A 29 -10.48 -9.73 13.01
C ILE A 29 -9.50 -8.79 13.71
N ALA A 30 -9.94 -8.22 14.84
CA ALA A 30 -9.11 -7.37 15.68
C ALA A 30 -9.22 -7.73 17.15
N CYS A 31 -8.18 -7.41 17.92
CA CYS A 31 -8.20 -7.48 19.37
C CYS A 31 -9.26 -6.51 19.93
N ILE A 32 -9.40 -5.34 19.32
CA ILE A 32 -10.40 -4.33 19.69
C ILE A 32 -11.18 -3.96 18.43
N SER A 33 -12.51 -4.00 18.56
CA SER A 33 -13.42 -3.54 17.50
C SER A 33 -14.31 -2.45 18.06
N ALA A 34 -14.21 -1.24 17.50
CA ALA A 34 -15.06 -0.11 17.81
C ALA A 34 -16.06 0.10 16.67
N THR A 35 -17.35 -0.16 16.92
CA THR A 35 -18.38 -0.20 15.88
C THR A 35 -19.59 0.71 16.11
N ASN A 36 -19.59 1.52 17.19
CA ASN A 36 -20.72 2.37 17.53
C ASN A 36 -20.42 3.85 17.29
N ASP A 37 -21.39 4.56 16.72
CA ASP A 37 -21.31 6.01 16.56
C ASP A 37 -21.10 6.72 17.91
N GLY A 38 -20.19 7.68 17.91
CA GLY A 38 -19.87 8.50 19.07
C GLY A 38 -19.02 7.81 20.16
N SER A 39 -18.67 6.52 19.98
CA SER A 39 -17.75 5.87 20.93
C SER A 39 -16.31 6.35 20.72
N THR A 40 -15.57 6.43 21.81
CA THR A 40 -14.17 6.86 21.80
C THR A 40 -13.28 5.77 22.37
N VAL A 41 -12.16 5.52 21.72
CA VAL A 41 -11.10 4.65 22.27
C VAL A 41 -9.85 5.51 22.45
N VAL A 42 -9.37 5.60 23.67
CA VAL A 42 -8.12 6.30 23.99
C VAL A 42 -7.02 5.27 24.20
N LEU A 43 -5.94 5.41 23.47
CA LEU A 43 -4.78 4.51 23.53
C LEU A 43 -3.53 5.30 23.94
N GLY A 44 -2.87 4.86 25.01
CA GLY A 44 -1.63 5.45 25.48
C GLY A 44 -0.77 4.42 26.19
N GLY A 45 0.52 4.30 25.86
CA GLY A 45 1.43 3.36 26.49
C GLY A 45 1.08 1.88 26.31
N VAL A 46 0.26 1.53 25.32
CA VAL A 46 -0.20 0.16 25.07
C VAL A 46 0.63 -0.50 23.96
N LYS A 47 0.89 -1.79 24.14
CA LYS A 47 1.57 -2.62 23.14
C LYS A 47 0.60 -3.62 22.52
N PHE A 48 0.64 -3.72 21.18
CA PHE A 48 -0.06 -4.78 20.42
C PHE A 48 0.96 -5.56 19.59
N ALA A 49 1.09 -6.86 19.81
CA ALA A 49 2.06 -7.67 19.09
C ALA A 49 1.73 -9.17 19.08
N GLY A 50 1.94 -9.82 17.96
CA GLY A 50 1.90 -11.27 17.83
C GLY A 50 0.52 -11.88 18.04
N ASN A 51 -0.55 -11.12 17.85
CA ASN A 51 -1.90 -11.64 17.95
C ASN A 51 -2.29 -12.34 16.64
N THR A 52 -2.89 -13.53 16.73
CA THR A 52 -3.14 -14.37 15.57
C THR A 52 -4.59 -14.89 15.54
N ASN A 53 -5.04 -15.28 14.36
CA ASN A 53 -6.26 -16.06 14.20
C ASN A 53 -5.97 -17.57 14.39
N LYS A 54 -7.00 -18.40 14.21
CA LYS A 54 -6.89 -19.86 14.32
C LYS A 54 -5.84 -20.48 13.38
N ASN A 55 -5.55 -19.83 12.25
CA ASN A 55 -4.59 -20.31 11.26
C ASN A 55 -3.15 -19.83 11.55
N GLY A 56 -2.93 -19.08 12.62
CA GLY A 56 -1.64 -18.47 12.92
C GLY A 56 -1.34 -17.20 12.12
N GLU A 57 -2.32 -16.65 11.38
CA GLU A 57 -2.16 -15.40 10.64
C GLU A 57 -2.33 -14.21 11.58
N THR A 58 -1.50 -13.17 11.42
CA THR A 58 -1.59 -11.94 12.22
C THR A 58 -2.97 -11.30 12.07
N ILE A 59 -3.58 -10.94 13.21
CA ILE A 59 -4.82 -10.18 13.24
C ILE A 59 -4.55 -8.71 13.57
N ASN A 60 -5.58 -7.87 13.37
CA ASN A 60 -5.43 -6.45 13.59
C ASN A 60 -5.42 -6.12 15.11
N ALA A 61 -4.65 -5.10 15.50
CA ALA A 61 -4.76 -4.52 16.83
C ALA A 61 -6.15 -3.92 17.04
N LEU A 62 -6.59 -3.11 16.07
CA LEU A 62 -7.92 -2.50 16.05
C LEU A 62 -8.57 -2.64 14.67
N THR A 63 -9.90 -2.72 14.67
CA THR A 63 -10.73 -2.47 13.48
C THR A 63 -11.58 -1.24 13.72
N LEU A 64 -11.42 -0.25 12.84
CA LEU A 64 -12.14 1.02 12.89
C LEU A 64 -13.12 1.06 11.71
N SER A 65 -14.41 1.16 12.00
CA SER A 65 -15.43 1.26 10.95
C SER A 65 -16.10 2.65 10.89
N THR A 66 -16.33 3.29 12.03
CA THR A 66 -17.06 4.58 12.09
C THR A 66 -16.59 5.51 13.21
N HIS A 67 -15.51 5.17 13.94
CA HIS A 67 -15.26 5.80 15.22
C HIS A 67 -13.89 6.41 15.35
N ASN A 68 -13.86 7.49 16.14
CA ASN A 68 -12.68 8.23 16.49
C ASN A 68 -11.86 7.47 17.53
N VAL A 69 -10.66 7.08 17.19
CA VAL A 69 -9.64 6.68 18.15
C VAL A 69 -8.78 7.88 18.47
N THR A 70 -8.54 8.13 19.75
CA THR A 70 -7.53 9.10 20.20
C THR A 70 -6.29 8.34 20.61
N LEU A 71 -5.21 8.56 19.91
CA LEU A 71 -3.90 7.99 20.22
C LEU A 71 -3.03 9.05 20.88
N ILE A 72 -2.66 8.78 22.14
CA ILE A 72 -1.72 9.59 22.95
C ILE A 72 -0.45 8.76 23.10
N PRO A 73 0.51 8.87 22.14
CA PRO A 73 1.67 8.00 22.16
C PRO A 73 2.62 8.36 23.31
N THR A 74 3.12 7.31 23.97
CA THR A 74 4.20 7.38 24.95
C THR A 74 5.36 6.53 24.46
N GLU A 75 6.49 6.54 25.17
CA GLU A 75 7.65 5.71 24.83
C GLU A 75 7.35 4.20 24.87
N ASP A 76 6.31 3.78 25.61
CA ASP A 76 5.86 2.39 25.70
C ASP A 76 4.83 2.02 24.63
N THR A 77 4.30 2.98 23.89
CA THR A 77 3.32 2.70 22.82
C THR A 77 3.98 2.02 21.64
N ASP A 78 3.59 0.77 21.35
CA ASP A 78 4.19 -0.07 20.34
C ASP A 78 3.12 -0.89 19.60
N PHE A 79 2.94 -0.61 18.31
CA PHE A 79 2.03 -1.34 17.44
C PHE A 79 2.82 -2.19 16.46
N GLN A 80 2.82 -3.50 16.64
CA GLN A 80 3.35 -4.47 15.68
C GLN A 80 2.22 -5.12 14.87
N ASP A 81 1.04 -5.22 15.46
CA ASP A 81 -0.17 -5.65 14.75
C ASP A 81 -0.88 -4.44 14.14
N PRO A 82 -1.46 -4.53 12.91
CA PRO A 82 -1.97 -3.38 12.19
C PRO A 82 -3.29 -2.83 12.77
N ILE A 83 -3.55 -1.56 12.48
CA ILE A 83 -4.86 -0.93 12.66
C ILE A 83 -5.59 -1.01 11.31
N TYR A 84 -6.70 -1.75 11.26
CA TYR A 84 -7.52 -1.87 10.06
C TYR A 84 -8.59 -0.78 10.02
N ILE A 85 -8.57 0.03 8.97
CA ILE A 85 -9.56 1.06 8.71
C ILE A 85 -10.51 0.54 7.63
N ASN A 86 -11.75 0.27 8.03
CA ASN A 86 -12.78 -0.28 7.18
C ASN A 86 -13.99 0.66 7.07
N ASN A 87 -14.31 1.12 5.87
CA ASN A 87 -15.44 2.00 5.59
C ASN A 87 -16.73 1.26 5.20
N ALA A 88 -16.80 -0.04 5.34
CA ALA A 88 -17.95 -0.81 4.87
C ALA A 88 -19.30 -0.39 5.49
N TYR A 89 -19.29 0.49 6.51
CA TYR A 89 -20.49 0.85 7.28
C TYR A 89 -20.85 2.33 7.32
N GLY A 90 -20.32 3.16 6.42
CA GLY A 90 -20.85 4.52 6.39
C GLY A 90 -20.00 5.57 5.69
N SER A 91 -20.66 6.60 5.23
CA SER A 91 -20.12 7.83 4.69
C SER A 91 -19.53 8.73 5.78
N SER A 92 -18.85 8.17 6.77
CA SER A 92 -18.27 8.96 7.85
C SER A 92 -17.18 9.85 7.28
N LYS A 93 -17.38 11.15 7.40
CA LYS A 93 -16.40 12.20 7.14
C LYS A 93 -15.44 12.36 8.31
N ASP A 94 -15.59 11.53 9.35
CA ASP A 94 -14.86 11.66 10.58
C ASP A 94 -13.51 10.98 10.48
N VAL A 95 -12.52 11.63 11.04
CA VAL A 95 -11.15 11.17 11.12
C VAL A 95 -11.08 9.90 11.95
N ALA A 96 -10.47 8.85 11.41
CA ALA A 96 -10.38 7.57 12.10
C ALA A 96 -9.51 7.65 13.37
N ILE A 97 -8.39 8.41 13.31
CA ILE A 97 -7.41 8.49 14.40
C ILE A 97 -7.09 9.96 14.69
N ARG A 98 -7.24 10.36 15.95
CA ARG A 98 -6.77 11.66 16.44
C ARG A 98 -5.46 11.49 17.20
N VAL A 99 -4.50 12.37 16.93
CA VAL A 99 -3.18 12.37 17.56
C VAL A 99 -2.87 13.75 18.16
N PRO A 100 -3.48 14.10 19.28
CA PRO A 100 -3.40 15.45 19.86
C PRO A 100 -1.99 15.85 20.30
N GLU A 101 -1.07 14.90 20.40
CA GLU A 101 0.35 15.11 20.74
C GLU A 101 1.30 14.66 19.61
N GLY A 102 0.78 14.40 18.41
CA GLY A 102 1.53 13.84 17.29
C GLY A 102 1.90 12.38 17.46
N LEU A 103 2.82 11.88 16.63
CA LEU A 103 3.22 10.48 16.60
C LEU A 103 4.71 10.26 16.95
N THR A 104 5.47 11.30 17.15
CA THR A 104 6.94 11.21 17.30
C THR A 104 7.39 10.36 18.49
N LYS A 105 6.56 10.28 19.53
CA LYS A 105 6.84 9.46 20.73
C LYS A 105 6.60 7.95 20.53
N LEU A 106 5.99 7.53 19.42
CA LEU A 106 5.81 6.10 19.15
C LEU A 106 7.16 5.39 19.09
N LYS A 107 7.26 4.25 19.76
CA LYS A 107 8.45 3.41 19.76
C LYS A 107 8.82 2.92 18.36
N GLY A 108 7.83 2.44 17.61
CA GLY A 108 7.96 2.00 16.23
C GLY A 108 7.18 2.87 15.26
N LYS A 109 6.62 2.22 14.24
CA LYS A 109 5.68 2.84 13.30
C LYS A 109 4.26 2.45 13.66
N LEU A 110 3.30 3.29 13.25
CA LEU A 110 1.88 2.99 13.31
C LEU A 110 1.49 2.22 12.04
N PRO A 111 1.28 0.91 12.10
CA PRO A 111 0.93 0.12 10.93
C PRO A 111 -0.56 0.27 10.63
N ILE A 112 -0.89 0.81 9.46
CA ILE A 112 -2.27 1.00 9.01
C ILE A 112 -2.56 0.10 7.83
N LEU A 113 -3.65 -0.66 7.93
CA LEU A 113 -4.21 -1.51 6.90
C LEU A 113 -5.51 -0.89 6.38
N LEU A 114 -5.61 -0.64 5.08
CA LEU A 114 -6.75 0.02 4.48
C LEU A 114 -7.64 -0.92 3.69
N ALA A 115 -8.96 -0.67 3.75
CA ALA A 115 -9.87 -1.15 2.73
C ALA A 115 -9.76 -0.29 1.45
N LYS A 116 -10.02 -0.88 0.28
CA LYS A 116 -9.90 -0.21 -1.05
C LYS A 116 -10.71 1.07 -1.21
N GLU A 117 -11.79 1.17 -0.47
CA GLU A 117 -12.76 2.27 -0.56
C GLU A 117 -12.28 3.55 0.13
N PHE A 118 -11.11 3.53 0.77
CA PHE A 118 -10.63 4.62 1.62
C PHE A 118 -9.68 5.62 0.98
N VAL A 119 -9.41 5.50 -0.29
CA VAL A 119 -8.57 6.48 -0.99
C VAL A 119 -9.20 7.86 -0.91
N GLY A 120 -8.46 8.83 -0.39
CA GLY A 120 -8.91 10.20 -0.18
C GLY A 120 -9.69 10.45 1.12
N ALA A 121 -9.92 9.42 1.93
CA ALA A 121 -10.56 9.60 3.22
C ALA A 121 -9.61 10.16 4.27
N ALA A 122 -10.13 11.00 5.15
CA ALA A 122 -9.42 11.52 6.31
C ALA A 122 -9.07 10.38 7.28
N THR A 123 -7.80 10.24 7.61
CA THR A 123 -7.31 9.09 8.38
C THR A 123 -6.77 9.48 9.73
N ILE A 124 -5.88 10.48 9.77
CA ILE A 124 -5.21 10.95 10.99
C ILE A 124 -5.40 12.45 11.08
N SER A 125 -5.68 12.97 12.26
CA SER A 125 -5.79 14.41 12.52
C SER A 125 -5.09 14.78 13.81
N GLY A 126 -4.42 15.93 13.81
CA GLY A 126 -3.93 16.57 15.04
C GLY A 126 -5.03 17.21 15.89
N GLY A 127 -6.27 17.19 15.39
CA GLY A 127 -7.42 17.86 16.00
C GLY A 127 -7.79 19.14 15.25
N THR A 128 -8.87 19.80 15.71
CA THR A 128 -9.41 21.04 15.13
C THR A 128 -9.59 22.08 16.23
N GLY A 129 -9.50 23.36 15.86
CA GLY A 129 -9.69 24.48 16.79
C GLY A 129 -8.37 25.06 17.32
N GLU A 130 -8.53 26.10 18.17
CA GLU A 130 -7.39 26.77 18.78
C GLU A 130 -6.62 25.81 19.70
N GLY A 131 -5.31 25.74 19.54
CA GLY A 131 -4.44 24.82 20.31
C GLY A 131 -4.36 23.40 19.77
N ALA A 132 -5.03 23.08 18.65
CA ALA A 132 -4.90 21.77 18.01
C ALA A 132 -3.43 21.53 17.58
N TYR A 133 -2.98 20.29 17.75
CA TYR A 133 -1.65 19.89 17.28
C TYR A 133 -1.58 19.95 15.76
N ALA A 134 -0.62 20.68 15.24
CA ALA A 134 -0.37 20.71 13.80
C ALA A 134 0.46 19.50 13.39
N LEU A 135 -0.08 18.64 12.54
CA LEU A 135 0.62 17.46 12.02
C LEU A 135 1.92 17.88 11.32
N GLN A 136 2.99 17.19 11.64
CA GLN A 136 4.32 17.45 11.10
C GLN A 136 4.72 16.35 10.09
N PRO A 137 5.63 16.63 9.15
CA PRO A 137 6.20 15.60 8.29
C PRO A 137 6.78 14.41 9.06
N SER A 138 7.40 14.66 10.21
CA SER A 138 7.93 13.62 11.11
C SER A 138 6.88 12.70 11.71
N ASP A 139 5.62 13.16 11.84
CA ASP A 139 4.51 12.28 12.23
C ASP A 139 4.16 11.31 11.10
N MET A 140 4.20 11.79 9.86
CA MET A 140 3.91 10.95 8.68
C MET A 140 4.98 9.87 8.47
N GLU A 141 6.24 10.15 8.82
CA GLU A 141 7.30 9.15 8.82
C GLU A 141 7.04 8.00 9.81
N LYS A 142 6.26 8.25 10.85
CA LYS A 142 5.84 7.23 11.82
C LYS A 142 4.70 6.35 11.31
N VAL A 143 4.03 6.70 10.24
CA VAL A 143 2.96 5.88 9.67
C VAL A 143 3.52 4.90 8.65
N HIS A 144 3.02 3.67 8.69
CA HIS A 144 3.35 2.63 7.73
C HIS A 144 2.05 2.01 7.19
N VAL A 145 1.80 2.18 5.90
CA VAL A 145 0.68 1.51 5.22
C VAL A 145 1.08 0.07 4.92
N VAL A 146 0.45 -0.88 5.60
CA VAL A 146 0.89 -2.29 5.65
C VAL A 146 0.45 -3.04 4.44
N ASN A 147 -0.36 -2.66 3.62
CA ASN A 147 -0.68 -3.58 2.67
C ASN A 147 -1.15 -3.26 1.38
N GLY A 148 -1.05 -4.12 0.59
CA GLY A 148 -1.60 -4.66 -0.58
C GLY A 148 -2.80 -4.02 -1.27
N ILE A 149 -3.13 -2.82 -1.06
CA ILE A 149 -3.97 -2.05 -1.94
C ILE A 149 -3.05 -1.41 -2.97
N ASP A 150 -2.90 -2.10 -4.11
CA ASP A 150 -2.35 -1.60 -5.38
C ASP A 150 -1.24 -0.52 -5.28
N GLY A 151 -0.49 -0.60 -4.24
CA GLY A 151 0.89 -0.29 -4.15
C GLY A 151 1.36 1.08 -3.93
N ALA A 152 0.74 2.16 -4.02
CA ALA A 152 1.45 3.41 -3.85
C ALA A 152 0.58 4.50 -3.23
N TYR A 153 0.16 4.25 -1.98
CA TYR A 153 -0.47 5.30 -1.20
C TYR A 153 0.50 5.88 -0.20
N TYR A 154 0.48 7.18 -0.05
CA TYR A 154 1.16 7.91 1.01
C TYR A 154 0.13 8.75 1.77
N LEU A 155 0.51 9.22 2.95
CA LEU A 155 -0.30 10.18 3.68
C LEU A 155 0.15 11.60 3.34
N GLU A 156 -0.79 12.40 2.91
CA GLU A 156 -0.61 13.82 2.67
C GLU A 156 -1.43 14.61 3.71
N VAL A 157 -0.79 15.61 4.32
CA VAL A 157 -1.49 16.49 5.26
C VAL A 157 -2.16 17.63 4.47
N ASN A 158 -3.47 17.72 4.56
CA ASN A 158 -4.24 18.77 3.90
C ASN A 158 -4.34 20.06 4.74
N GLU A 159 -4.96 21.08 4.17
CA GLU A 159 -5.18 22.38 4.83
C GLU A 159 -6.02 22.30 6.12
N ASN A 160 -6.78 21.24 6.31
CA ASN A 160 -7.58 20.98 7.51
C ASN A 160 -6.81 20.22 8.60
N ASN A 161 -5.48 20.20 8.54
CA ASN A 161 -4.64 19.50 9.49
C ASN A 161 -4.97 17.99 9.62
N THR A 162 -5.31 17.40 8.50
CA THR A 162 -5.74 16.00 8.42
C THR A 162 -4.89 15.26 7.39
N ALA A 163 -4.37 14.12 7.76
CA ALA A 163 -3.71 13.23 6.83
C ALA A 163 -4.74 12.42 6.04
N VAL A 164 -4.66 12.51 4.76
CA VAL A 164 -5.50 11.77 3.81
C VAL A 164 -4.62 10.80 3.02
N PHE A 165 -5.19 9.65 2.64
CA PHE A 165 -4.49 8.77 1.72
C PHE A 165 -4.55 9.34 0.32
N ALA A 166 -3.38 9.58 -0.24
CA ALA A 166 -3.19 10.00 -1.61
C ALA A 166 -2.46 8.91 -2.40
N GLU A 167 -2.84 8.74 -3.66
CA GLU A 167 -2.05 7.94 -4.58
C GLU A 167 -0.69 8.60 -4.79
N VAL A 168 0.37 7.81 -4.76
CA VAL A 168 1.68 8.30 -5.23
C VAL A 168 1.54 8.61 -6.72
N LYS A 169 1.41 9.87 -7.03
CA LYS A 169 1.56 10.33 -8.40
C LYS A 169 3.02 10.19 -8.76
N THR A 170 3.37 9.05 -9.32
CA THR A 170 4.68 8.93 -9.96
C THR A 170 4.60 9.68 -11.30
N ASN A 171 5.64 10.40 -11.64
CA ASN A 171 5.81 10.92 -13.00
C ASN A 171 6.17 9.78 -13.97
N ASP A 172 6.09 8.53 -13.53
CA ASP A 172 6.40 7.36 -14.33
C ASP A 172 5.47 7.27 -15.55
N ILE A 173 6.06 7.03 -16.70
CA ILE A 173 5.33 6.74 -17.94
C ILE A 173 5.15 5.23 -17.97
N VAL A 174 3.93 4.76 -17.75
CA VAL A 174 3.65 3.34 -17.54
C VAL A 174 2.89 2.75 -18.74
N VAL A 175 3.34 1.58 -19.19
CA VAL A 175 2.60 0.72 -20.15
C VAL A 175 2.42 -0.65 -19.52
N TYR A 176 1.23 -1.22 -19.64
CA TYR A 176 0.87 -2.49 -19.03
C TYR A 176 1.06 -3.66 -20.00
N LEU A 177 1.79 -4.67 -19.52
CA LEU A 177 2.13 -5.90 -20.24
C LEU A 177 1.59 -7.12 -19.50
N SER A 178 1.06 -8.08 -20.23
CA SER A 178 0.59 -9.35 -19.65
C SER A 178 0.75 -10.48 -20.66
N GLY A 179 1.31 -11.62 -20.28
CA GLY A 179 1.33 -12.81 -21.14
C GLY A 179 -0.05 -13.28 -21.61
N ASN A 180 -1.11 -12.87 -20.90
CA ASN A 180 -2.51 -13.08 -21.26
C ASN A 180 -3.16 -11.87 -21.94
N GLY A 181 -2.38 -10.84 -22.30
CA GLY A 181 -2.84 -9.62 -22.95
C GLY A 181 -3.15 -9.77 -24.42
N ASN A 182 -3.36 -8.65 -25.08
CA ASN A 182 -3.62 -8.58 -26.52
C ASN A 182 -2.94 -7.34 -27.12
N ASP A 183 -2.14 -7.52 -28.18
CA ASP A 183 -1.40 -6.42 -28.82
C ASP A 183 -2.28 -5.43 -29.62
N THR A 184 -3.57 -5.70 -29.70
CA THR A 184 -4.56 -4.70 -30.19
C THR A 184 -5.03 -3.74 -29.10
N ASN A 185 -4.67 -4.00 -27.83
CA ASN A 185 -4.95 -3.11 -26.72
C ASN A 185 -4.02 -1.88 -26.74
N ASP A 186 -4.42 -0.84 -26.03
CA ASP A 186 -3.65 0.41 -25.89
C ASP A 186 -2.52 0.31 -24.84
N GLY A 187 -2.53 -0.68 -23.95
CA GLY A 187 -1.55 -0.86 -22.89
C GLY A 187 -1.59 0.21 -21.80
N LEU A 188 -2.63 1.05 -21.75
CA LEU A 188 -2.67 2.20 -20.85
C LEU A 188 -3.26 1.90 -19.48
N THR A 189 -3.90 0.75 -19.33
CA THR A 189 -4.49 0.33 -18.04
C THR A 189 -4.20 -1.14 -17.76
N VAL A 190 -4.31 -1.51 -16.48
CA VAL A 190 -4.19 -2.89 -16.02
C VAL A 190 -5.25 -3.83 -16.67
N LYS A 191 -6.35 -3.25 -17.16
CA LYS A 191 -7.44 -4.00 -17.81
C LYS A 191 -7.25 -4.17 -19.32
N THR A 192 -6.40 -3.35 -19.93
CA THR A 192 -6.11 -3.37 -21.37
C THR A 192 -4.61 -3.60 -21.64
N PRO A 193 -3.96 -4.61 -20.99
CA PRO A 193 -2.53 -4.85 -21.19
C PRO A 193 -2.27 -5.38 -22.59
N VAL A 194 -1.13 -5.00 -23.16
CA VAL A 194 -0.62 -5.64 -24.37
C VAL A 194 -0.01 -7.00 -24.05
N LYS A 195 0.24 -7.80 -25.09
CA LYS A 195 0.71 -9.18 -24.90
C LYS A 195 2.22 -9.34 -25.01
N THR A 196 2.86 -8.59 -25.91
CA THR A 196 4.29 -8.77 -26.20
C THR A 196 5.13 -7.63 -25.63
N PHE A 197 6.38 -7.94 -25.28
CA PHE A 197 7.34 -6.97 -24.79
C PHE A 197 7.61 -5.88 -25.84
N GLU A 198 7.74 -6.29 -27.11
CA GLU A 198 7.97 -5.39 -28.23
C GLU A 198 6.85 -4.37 -28.38
N LYS A 199 5.58 -4.82 -28.26
CA LYS A 199 4.43 -3.90 -28.35
C LYS A 199 4.37 -2.96 -27.16
N ALA A 200 4.65 -3.43 -25.97
CA ALA A 200 4.72 -2.58 -24.77
C ALA A 200 5.82 -1.52 -24.93
N LYS A 201 6.98 -1.91 -25.44
CA LYS A 201 8.11 -1.01 -25.69
C LYS A 201 7.81 0.03 -26.78
N GLU A 202 7.18 -0.38 -27.89
CA GLU A 202 6.72 0.51 -28.94
C GLU A 202 5.81 1.62 -28.40
N ILE A 203 4.78 1.24 -27.62
CA ILE A 203 3.85 2.20 -27.04
C ILE A 203 4.56 3.12 -26.03
N LEU A 204 5.43 2.56 -25.18
CA LEU A 204 6.19 3.33 -24.21
C LEU A 204 7.08 4.37 -24.91
N LYS A 205 7.78 3.96 -25.96
CA LYS A 205 8.63 4.85 -26.76
C LYS A 205 7.81 5.97 -27.41
N ALA A 206 6.69 5.64 -28.03
CA ALA A 206 5.80 6.63 -28.65
C ALA A 206 5.28 7.67 -27.64
N ARG A 207 4.94 7.22 -26.42
CA ARG A 207 4.50 8.12 -25.34
C ARG A 207 5.62 9.05 -24.87
N VAL A 208 6.82 8.52 -24.71
CA VAL A 208 8.00 9.32 -24.32
C VAL A 208 8.34 10.34 -25.39
N ASP A 209 8.33 9.94 -26.67
CA ASP A 209 8.66 10.82 -27.80
C ASP A 209 7.62 11.93 -28.01
N ALA A 210 6.38 11.71 -27.61
CA ALA A 210 5.30 12.70 -27.70
C ALA A 210 5.35 13.76 -26.58
N MET A 211 6.23 13.61 -25.60
CA MET A 211 6.34 14.58 -24.49
C MET A 211 7.26 15.73 -24.88
N GLU A 212 6.79 16.97 -24.74
CA GLU A 212 7.62 18.17 -24.91
C GLU A 212 8.69 18.30 -23.84
N THR A 213 8.36 17.87 -22.62
CA THR A 213 9.27 17.87 -21.48
C THR A 213 9.05 16.62 -20.64
N ILE A 214 10.12 15.88 -20.38
CA ILE A 214 10.10 14.70 -19.54
C ILE A 214 10.55 15.11 -18.12
N PRO A 215 9.73 14.89 -17.09
CA PRO A 215 10.15 15.18 -15.72
C PRO A 215 11.44 14.44 -15.34
N ASP A 216 12.34 15.10 -14.62
CA ASP A 216 13.67 14.54 -14.30
C ASP A 216 13.59 13.24 -13.47
N ASP A 217 12.55 13.09 -12.66
CA ASP A 217 12.27 11.94 -11.80
C ASP A 217 11.41 10.84 -12.46
N ALA A 218 10.90 11.06 -13.69
CA ALA A 218 10.08 10.08 -14.38
C ALA A 218 10.88 8.83 -14.76
N ASN A 219 10.35 7.64 -14.47
CA ASN A 219 10.82 6.40 -15.04
C ASN A 219 9.92 5.96 -16.21
N PHE A 220 10.48 5.15 -17.10
CA PHE A 220 9.77 4.55 -18.21
C PHE A 220 9.52 3.10 -17.88
N VAL A 221 8.27 2.77 -17.59
CA VAL A 221 7.91 1.52 -16.91
C VAL A 221 7.05 0.63 -17.79
N ILE A 222 7.49 -0.59 -18.01
CA ILE A 222 6.60 -1.67 -18.43
C ILE A 222 6.13 -2.38 -17.16
N SER A 223 4.86 -2.19 -16.80
CA SER A 223 4.23 -2.82 -15.63
C SER A 223 3.67 -4.19 -16.02
N LEU A 224 4.26 -5.24 -15.45
CA LEU A 224 3.97 -6.63 -15.81
C LEU A 224 2.82 -7.18 -14.95
N VAL A 225 1.62 -7.15 -15.50
CA VAL A 225 0.37 -7.58 -14.85
C VAL A 225 0.30 -9.10 -14.68
N TYR A 226 0.85 -9.84 -15.61
CA TYR A 226 0.99 -11.29 -15.53
C TYR A 226 2.28 -11.72 -16.23
N ARG A 227 2.90 -12.81 -15.74
CA ARG A 227 4.17 -13.33 -16.30
C ARG A 227 4.14 -13.46 -17.81
N ILE A 228 5.26 -13.19 -18.46
CA ILE A 228 5.44 -13.52 -19.87
C ILE A 228 6.23 -14.81 -20.02
N GLN A 229 5.80 -15.64 -20.96
CA GLN A 229 6.51 -16.86 -21.33
C GLN A 229 7.35 -16.58 -22.57
N ILE A 230 8.61 -16.96 -22.54
CA ILE A 230 9.57 -16.80 -23.63
C ILE A 230 10.00 -18.19 -24.09
N THR A 231 9.67 -18.52 -25.32
CA THR A 231 9.90 -19.84 -25.90
C THR A 231 10.79 -19.78 -27.16
N GLU A 232 11.27 -18.59 -27.51
CA GLU A 232 12.13 -18.35 -28.66
C GLU A 232 13.28 -17.43 -28.25
N ASP A 233 14.42 -17.58 -28.91
CA ASP A 233 15.59 -16.74 -28.68
C ASP A 233 15.25 -15.27 -28.92
N CYS A 234 15.50 -14.42 -27.95
CA CYS A 234 15.17 -12.99 -28.06
C CYS A 234 16.12 -12.10 -27.24
N SER A 235 16.05 -10.81 -27.51
CA SER A 235 16.72 -9.78 -26.73
C SER A 235 15.68 -8.82 -26.14
N LEU A 236 15.57 -8.78 -24.82
CA LEU A 236 14.78 -7.80 -24.10
C LEU A 236 15.70 -6.61 -23.80
N ASN A 237 15.51 -5.50 -24.49
CA ASN A 237 16.34 -4.31 -24.31
C ASN A 237 15.56 -3.02 -24.57
N PHE A 238 16.13 -1.90 -24.13
CA PHE A 238 15.61 -0.55 -24.35
C PHE A 238 16.63 0.33 -25.11
N ASN A 239 17.43 -0.27 -26.00
CA ASN A 239 18.50 0.43 -26.72
C ASN A 239 18.00 1.65 -27.51
N GLU A 240 16.77 1.61 -28.04
CA GLU A 240 16.17 2.72 -28.77
C GLU A 240 15.85 3.96 -27.91
N PHE A 241 15.93 3.85 -26.59
CA PHE A 241 15.76 5.00 -25.70
C PHE A 241 17.06 5.78 -25.50
N GLY A 242 18.19 5.32 -26.04
CA GLY A 242 19.48 6.00 -25.94
C GLY A 242 19.89 6.27 -24.50
N GLU A 243 20.25 7.51 -24.17
CA GLU A 243 20.65 7.90 -22.80
C GLU A 243 19.52 7.72 -21.76
N ASN A 244 18.27 7.70 -22.21
CA ASN A 244 17.11 7.46 -21.36
C ASN A 244 16.91 5.98 -21.00
N ALA A 245 17.64 5.05 -21.61
CA ALA A 245 17.54 3.63 -21.30
C ALA A 245 17.77 3.34 -19.79
N LYS A 246 18.64 4.12 -19.12
CA LYS A 246 18.88 4.06 -17.67
C LYS A 246 17.63 4.32 -16.82
N ARG A 247 16.61 4.96 -17.40
CA ARG A 247 15.32 5.26 -16.76
C ARG A 247 14.27 4.18 -17.04
N CYS A 248 14.58 3.25 -17.96
CA CYS A 248 13.68 2.17 -18.32
C CYS A 248 13.70 1.05 -17.27
N MET A 249 12.52 0.50 -17.01
CA MET A 249 12.38 -0.66 -16.13
C MET A 249 11.22 -1.55 -16.52
N VAL A 250 11.34 -2.84 -16.20
CA VAL A 250 10.22 -3.76 -16.13
C VAL A 250 9.90 -3.98 -14.66
N ARG A 251 8.75 -3.55 -14.24
CA ARG A 251 8.27 -3.65 -12.84
C ARG A 251 7.17 -4.70 -12.75
N ARG A 252 7.23 -5.53 -11.72
CA ARG A 252 6.08 -6.39 -11.38
C ARG A 252 4.91 -5.50 -10.97
N ASP A 253 3.76 -5.68 -11.61
CA ASP A 253 2.53 -5.01 -11.17
C ASP A 253 2.07 -5.57 -9.82
N ALA A 254 1.42 -4.73 -9.01
CA ALA A 254 0.89 -5.14 -7.71
C ALA A 254 -0.18 -6.24 -7.81
N THR A 255 -0.88 -6.30 -8.94
CA THR A 255 -1.90 -7.32 -9.23
C THR A 255 -1.28 -8.65 -9.68
N ASN A 256 0.02 -8.67 -10.00
CA ASN A 256 0.71 -9.87 -10.47
C ASN A 256 1.02 -10.83 -9.32
N THR A 257 0.21 -11.86 -9.17
CA THR A 257 0.36 -12.91 -8.16
C THR A 257 1.19 -14.11 -8.64
N SER A 258 1.74 -14.08 -9.87
CA SER A 258 2.58 -15.16 -10.36
C SER A 258 3.90 -15.24 -9.60
N GLY A 259 4.45 -16.44 -9.43
CA GLY A 259 5.69 -16.66 -8.69
C GLY A 259 6.93 -15.99 -9.32
N TYR A 260 6.90 -15.72 -10.62
CA TYR A 260 7.99 -15.09 -11.38
C TYR A 260 7.43 -14.14 -12.46
N MET A 261 8.28 -13.26 -12.96
CA MET A 261 7.94 -12.30 -14.01
C MET A 261 8.15 -12.88 -15.41
N PHE A 262 9.26 -13.56 -15.59
CA PHE A 262 9.69 -14.15 -16.85
C PHE A 262 9.78 -15.68 -16.70
N ASP A 263 9.14 -16.40 -17.62
CA ASP A 263 9.14 -17.86 -17.72
C ASP A 263 9.86 -18.23 -19.01
N ILE A 264 11.16 -18.54 -18.90
CA ILE A 264 12.01 -18.84 -20.05
C ILE A 264 12.05 -20.37 -20.25
N LYS A 265 11.69 -20.83 -21.43
CA LYS A 265 11.62 -22.24 -21.77
C LYS A 265 12.34 -22.50 -23.10
N GLU A 266 13.45 -23.25 -23.01
CA GLU A 266 14.20 -23.69 -24.18
C GLU A 266 14.62 -22.55 -25.12
N ALA A 267 14.92 -21.37 -24.59
CA ALA A 267 15.27 -20.17 -25.32
C ALA A 267 16.51 -19.48 -24.73
N ASN A 268 17.28 -18.82 -25.58
CA ASN A 268 18.35 -17.92 -25.15
C ASN A 268 17.81 -16.51 -25.07
N VAL A 269 17.87 -15.90 -23.89
CA VAL A 269 17.36 -14.55 -23.66
C VAL A 269 18.48 -13.63 -23.22
N THR A 270 18.68 -12.56 -23.97
CA THR A 270 19.57 -11.46 -23.61
C THR A 270 18.77 -10.35 -22.96
N ILE A 271 19.23 -9.82 -21.83
CA ILE A 271 18.63 -8.71 -21.12
C ILE A 271 19.62 -7.58 -21.02
N GLU A 272 19.26 -6.40 -21.57
CA GLU A 272 20.17 -5.26 -21.64
C GLU A 272 19.45 -3.93 -21.38
N ASN A 273 20.18 -3.00 -20.78
CA ASN A 273 19.82 -1.59 -20.67
C ASN A 273 18.43 -1.31 -20.03
N PHE A 274 18.09 -2.04 -18.97
CA PHE A 274 16.96 -1.71 -18.13
C PHE A 274 17.07 -2.35 -16.73
N ARG A 275 16.27 -1.85 -15.81
CA ARG A 275 16.16 -2.41 -14.45
C ARG A 275 14.99 -3.38 -14.39
N VAL A 276 15.15 -4.46 -13.64
CA VAL A 276 14.04 -5.34 -13.26
C VAL A 276 13.69 -5.07 -11.80
N ASP A 277 12.46 -4.65 -11.58
CA ASP A 277 11.92 -4.38 -10.24
C ASP A 277 10.86 -5.43 -9.89
N GLY A 278 11.23 -6.35 -9.01
CA GLY A 278 10.33 -7.40 -8.51
C GLY A 278 9.21 -6.88 -7.62
N ASN A 279 9.20 -5.58 -7.29
CA ASN A 279 8.21 -4.91 -6.47
C ASN A 279 7.92 -5.62 -5.14
N SER A 280 8.99 -6.04 -4.47
CA SER A 280 8.96 -6.96 -3.32
C SER A 280 8.13 -6.44 -2.14
N LYS A 281 7.96 -5.13 -2.01
CA LYS A 281 7.14 -4.52 -0.96
C LYS A 281 5.65 -4.89 -1.04
N TYR A 282 5.19 -5.40 -2.19
CA TYR A 282 3.81 -5.82 -2.43
C TYR A 282 3.65 -7.33 -2.54
N LEU A 283 4.73 -8.08 -2.48
CA LEU A 283 4.68 -9.53 -2.55
C LEU A 283 4.37 -10.11 -1.18
N LYS A 284 3.40 -11.01 -1.14
CA LYS A 284 3.17 -11.86 0.03
C LYS A 284 4.41 -12.72 0.27
N SER A 285 4.70 -13.01 1.54
CA SER A 285 5.76 -13.96 1.92
C SER A 285 5.66 -15.24 1.09
N GLY A 286 6.75 -15.66 0.46
CA GLY A 286 6.83 -16.89 -0.35
C GLY A 286 6.75 -16.70 -1.87
N VAL A 287 6.55 -15.48 -2.38
CA VAL A 287 6.65 -15.20 -3.82
C VAL A 287 8.08 -14.73 -4.13
N ASN A 288 8.87 -15.59 -4.81
CA ASN A 288 10.32 -15.40 -4.81
C ASN A 288 10.79 -15.20 -6.18
N ALA A 289 10.92 -14.81 -7.06
CA ALA A 289 11.81 -14.71 -8.21
C ALA A 289 11.31 -13.80 -9.32
N SER A 290 12.21 -13.11 -9.93
CA SER A 290 11.94 -12.37 -11.17
C SER A 290 11.99 -13.27 -12.39
N PHE A 291 12.77 -14.35 -12.32
CA PHE A 291 13.00 -15.26 -13.45
C PHE A 291 12.76 -16.72 -13.05
N SER A 292 12.24 -17.50 -13.99
CA SER A 292 12.26 -18.96 -14.02
C SER A 292 12.94 -19.38 -15.32
N ILE A 293 13.86 -20.33 -15.24
CA ILE A 293 14.62 -20.90 -16.36
C ILE A 293 14.40 -22.41 -16.37
#